data_ab7be2136a9bd41b89aa3326908c029a
#
_entry.id   ab7be2136a9bd41b89aa3326908c029a
#
_cell.length_a   1.000
_cell.length_b   1.000
_cell.length_c   1.000
_cell.angle_alpha   90.00
_cell.angle_beta   90.00
_cell.angle_gamma   90.00
#
_symmetry.space_group_name_H-M   'P 1'
#
loop_
_entity.id
_entity.type
_entity.pdbx_description
1 polymer ?
#
loop_
_entity_poly.entity_id
_entity_poly.type
_entity_poly.pdbx_seq_one_letter_code
_entity_poly.pdbx_strand_id
1 'polypeptide(L)'
;GYIEKLNGMGIATGREDYLTSVDAAVDLLRRRYPGRRCYVQGTRSFYDQLAAAGIPVRCDREDGAEILLSGFDRELTFQKLEDACILLNRGVTWLATNPDWVCPTWYGSVPDCGSVCEMLHRATGREPEFIGKPRPAMVRLALERTGYPPEAAVLLGDRLYTDIACAVNAGIDSVFVLSGEGTRDDIERDGIRPTWVYDDINAVFRAWEETP
;
A
#
# COMPACT_ATOMS: atom_id res chain seq x y z
N GLY A 1 -13.44 -3.45 -11.41
CA GLY A 1 -12.43 -3.51 -10.33
C GLY A 1 -11.56 -4.76 -10.43
N TYR A 2 -10.69 -5.02 -9.42
CA TYR A 2 -9.79 -6.20 -9.42
C TYR A 2 -10.55 -7.53 -9.52
N ILE A 3 -11.68 -7.66 -8.82
CA ILE A 3 -12.54 -8.84 -8.84
C ILE A 3 -13.01 -9.13 -10.28
N GLU A 4 -13.56 -8.15 -10.96
CA GLU A 4 -14.01 -8.28 -12.34
C GLU A 4 -12.87 -8.63 -13.29
N LYS A 5 -11.69 -8.03 -13.07
CA LYS A 5 -10.49 -8.30 -13.88
C LYS A 5 -10.07 -9.77 -13.77
N LEU A 6 -9.90 -10.30 -12.55
CA LEU A 6 -9.46 -11.68 -12.35
C LEU A 6 -10.55 -12.68 -12.76
N ASN A 7 -11.82 -12.41 -12.45
CA ASN A 7 -12.92 -13.26 -12.91
C ASN A 7 -13.00 -13.30 -14.46
N GLY A 8 -12.74 -12.16 -15.13
CA GLY A 8 -12.63 -12.11 -16.60
C GLY A 8 -11.46 -12.90 -17.18
N MET A 9 -10.44 -13.20 -16.37
CA MET A 9 -9.30 -14.05 -16.71
C MET A 9 -9.53 -15.53 -16.33
N GLY A 10 -10.72 -15.88 -15.82
CA GLY A 10 -11.06 -17.24 -15.38
C GLY A 10 -10.61 -17.59 -13.95
N ILE A 11 -10.12 -16.61 -13.19
CA ILE A 11 -9.70 -16.78 -11.79
C ILE A 11 -10.87 -16.35 -10.90
N ALA A 12 -11.61 -17.33 -10.34
CA ALA A 12 -12.75 -17.04 -9.48
C ALA A 12 -12.31 -16.40 -8.17
N THR A 13 -12.74 -15.15 -7.95
CA THR A 13 -12.40 -14.39 -6.72
C THR A 13 -13.60 -13.59 -6.23
N GLY A 14 -13.66 -13.41 -4.89
CA GLY A 14 -14.62 -12.56 -4.18
C GLY A 14 -13.92 -11.40 -3.43
N ARG A 15 -14.68 -10.64 -2.65
CA ARG A 15 -14.12 -9.52 -1.85
C ARG A 15 -13.17 -10.02 -0.74
N GLU A 16 -13.39 -11.21 -0.25
CA GLU A 16 -12.60 -11.90 0.78
C GLU A 16 -11.16 -12.16 0.36
N ASP A 17 -10.91 -12.35 -0.96
CA ASP A 17 -9.60 -12.64 -1.52
C ASP A 17 -8.72 -11.38 -1.69
N TYR A 18 -9.27 -10.21 -1.35
CA TYR A 18 -8.55 -8.95 -1.52
C TYR A 18 -8.28 -8.26 -0.18
N LEU A 19 -7.04 -7.83 -0.03
CA LEU A 19 -6.60 -6.92 1.02
C LEU A 19 -5.89 -5.74 0.37
N THR A 20 -6.38 -4.55 0.62
CA THR A 20 -5.87 -3.32 0.00
C THR A 20 -5.23 -2.40 1.04
N SER A 21 -4.51 -1.38 0.57
CA SER A 21 -4.00 -0.32 1.45
C SER A 21 -5.12 0.44 2.18
N VAL A 22 -6.35 0.44 1.62
CA VAL A 22 -7.52 1.01 2.31
C VAL A 22 -7.89 0.19 3.54
N ASP A 23 -7.87 -1.15 3.43
CA ASP A 23 -8.15 -2.04 4.58
C ASP A 23 -7.14 -1.81 5.71
N ALA A 24 -5.84 -1.67 5.36
CA ALA A 24 -4.79 -1.37 6.33
C ALA A 24 -4.96 0.03 6.95
N ALA A 25 -5.36 1.03 6.15
CA ALA A 25 -5.64 2.37 6.66
C ALA A 25 -6.83 2.37 7.64
N VAL A 26 -7.92 1.68 7.30
CA VAL A 26 -9.10 1.54 8.16
C VAL A 26 -8.74 0.86 9.49
N ASP A 27 -7.97 -0.24 9.44
CA ASP A 27 -7.54 -0.95 10.65
C ASP A 27 -6.68 -0.06 11.55
N LEU A 28 -5.66 0.60 10.97
CA LEU A 28 -4.79 1.50 11.72
C LEU A 28 -5.59 2.65 12.35
N LEU A 29 -6.49 3.29 11.59
CA LEU A 29 -7.29 4.42 12.08
C LEU A 29 -8.21 4.00 13.22
N ARG A 30 -8.85 2.82 13.12
CA ARG A 30 -9.71 2.30 14.19
C ARG A 30 -8.93 1.95 15.46
N ARG A 31 -7.73 1.36 15.33
CA ARG A 31 -6.92 0.94 16.48
C ARG A 31 -6.17 2.09 17.15
N ARG A 32 -5.54 2.98 16.36
CA ARG A 32 -4.66 4.04 16.91
C ARG A 32 -5.29 5.42 17.00
N TYR A 33 -6.29 5.69 16.17
CA TYR A 33 -6.91 7.01 16.04
C TYR A 33 -8.45 6.95 16.04
N PRO A 34 -9.08 6.26 17.01
CA PRO A 34 -10.54 6.08 17.02
C PRO A 34 -11.26 7.42 17.01
N GLY A 35 -12.20 7.58 16.06
CA GLY A 35 -13.03 8.78 15.94
C GLY A 35 -12.35 10.04 15.42
N ARG A 36 -11.04 10.02 15.12
CA ARG A 36 -10.32 11.17 14.57
C ARG A 36 -10.76 11.49 13.16
N ARG A 37 -10.88 12.78 12.87
CA ARG A 37 -11.31 13.30 11.56
C ARG A 37 -10.15 13.32 10.58
N CYS A 38 -10.35 12.70 9.42
CA CYS A 38 -9.33 12.59 8.38
C CYS A 38 -9.67 13.48 7.19
N TYR A 39 -8.76 14.37 6.79
CA TYR A 39 -8.74 14.95 5.44
C TYR A 39 -8.06 13.96 4.51
N VAL A 40 -8.70 13.62 3.38
CA VAL A 40 -8.20 12.62 2.43
C VAL A 40 -7.62 13.32 1.20
N GLN A 41 -6.29 13.27 1.06
CA GLN A 41 -5.60 13.59 -0.18
C GLN A 41 -5.48 12.28 -0.98
N GLY A 42 -6.41 12.08 -1.91
CA GLY A 42 -6.58 10.84 -2.68
C GLY A 42 -7.76 10.93 -3.64
N THR A 43 -8.07 9.82 -4.31
CA THR A 43 -9.21 9.73 -5.22
C THR A 43 -10.54 9.77 -4.48
N ARG A 44 -11.62 10.14 -5.18
CA ARG A 44 -12.98 10.05 -4.67
C ARG A 44 -13.31 8.62 -4.19
N SER A 45 -12.89 7.61 -4.93
CA SER A 45 -13.07 6.20 -4.55
C SER A 45 -12.40 5.86 -3.21
N PHE A 46 -11.22 6.40 -2.95
CA PHE A 46 -10.53 6.21 -1.66
C PHE A 46 -11.32 6.84 -0.51
N TYR A 47 -11.78 8.08 -0.70
CA TYR A 47 -12.65 8.77 0.25
C TYR A 47 -13.91 7.95 0.56
N ASP A 48 -14.63 7.51 -0.49
CA ASP A 48 -15.90 6.78 -0.34
C ASP A 48 -15.72 5.44 0.40
N GLN A 49 -14.63 4.72 0.15
CA GLN A 49 -14.31 3.48 0.87
C GLN A 49 -14.05 3.71 2.35
N LEU A 50 -13.32 4.76 2.71
CA LEU A 50 -13.09 5.15 4.11
C LEU A 50 -14.40 5.55 4.81
N ALA A 51 -15.23 6.34 4.14
CA ALA A 51 -16.54 6.75 4.64
C ALA A 51 -17.45 5.55 4.87
N ALA A 52 -17.52 4.62 3.90
CA ALA A 52 -18.29 3.38 4.01
C ALA A 52 -17.79 2.48 5.16
N ALA A 53 -16.50 2.53 5.48
CA ALA A 53 -15.93 1.86 6.63
C ALA A 53 -16.18 2.60 7.97
N GLY A 54 -16.91 3.72 7.96
CA GLY A 54 -17.24 4.50 9.17
C GLY A 54 -16.09 5.37 9.68
N ILE A 55 -15.07 5.65 8.88
CA ILE A 55 -14.02 6.59 9.23
C ILE A 55 -14.55 8.03 9.05
N PRO A 56 -14.38 8.92 10.03
CA PRO A 56 -14.82 10.31 9.92
C PRO A 56 -13.97 11.10 8.91
N VAL A 57 -14.31 11.00 7.63
CA VAL A 57 -13.60 11.70 6.55
C VAL A 57 -14.16 13.10 6.32
N ARG A 58 -13.31 14.02 5.87
CA ARG A 58 -13.62 15.42 5.57
C ARG A 58 -13.14 15.78 4.17
N CYS A 59 -13.89 16.62 3.49
CA CYS A 59 -13.55 17.19 2.19
C CYS A 59 -12.96 18.59 2.31
N ASP A 60 -13.22 19.28 3.43
CA ASP A 60 -12.76 20.63 3.70
C ASP A 60 -11.73 20.61 4.85
N ARG A 61 -10.63 21.33 4.66
CA ARG A 61 -9.58 21.49 5.67
C ARG A 61 -10.07 22.24 6.91
N GLU A 62 -11.09 23.07 6.77
CA GLU A 62 -11.65 23.87 7.88
C GLU A 62 -12.61 23.05 8.78
N ASP A 63 -13.00 21.85 8.34
CA ASP A 63 -13.83 20.93 9.13
C ASP A 63 -13.11 20.29 10.33
N GLY A 64 -11.97 20.86 10.73
CA GLY A 64 -11.20 20.43 11.90
C GLY A 64 -10.56 19.05 11.72
N ALA A 65 -9.95 18.81 10.57
CA ALA A 65 -9.17 17.60 10.32
C ALA A 65 -7.99 17.49 11.33
N GLU A 66 -7.80 16.30 11.85
CA GLU A 66 -6.75 15.96 12.83
C GLU A 66 -5.69 15.07 12.20
N ILE A 67 -6.04 14.43 11.08
CA ILE A 67 -5.18 13.55 10.29
C ILE A 67 -5.27 13.98 8.84
N LEU A 68 -4.11 14.12 8.19
CA LEU A 68 -3.98 14.09 6.73
C LEU A 68 -3.69 12.65 6.33
N LEU A 69 -4.51 12.07 5.47
CA LEU A 69 -4.34 10.73 4.92
C LEU A 69 -4.10 10.82 3.42
N SER A 70 -2.85 10.59 3.00
CA SER A 70 -2.43 10.62 1.60
C SER A 70 -2.50 9.24 0.97
N GLY A 71 -2.95 9.18 -0.27
CA GLY A 71 -2.99 7.95 -1.08
C GLY A 71 -2.70 8.25 -2.54
N PHE A 72 -2.61 7.20 -3.37
CA PHE A 72 -2.51 7.34 -4.81
C PHE A 72 -3.68 8.18 -5.34
N ASP A 73 -3.39 9.26 -6.08
CA ASP A 73 -4.41 10.22 -6.48
C ASP A 73 -4.31 10.62 -7.95
N ARG A 74 -5.13 9.97 -8.79
CA ARG A 74 -5.29 10.34 -10.21
C ARG A 74 -6.21 11.55 -10.42
N GLU A 75 -6.79 12.07 -9.36
CA GLU A 75 -7.66 13.23 -9.33
C GLU A 75 -6.97 14.41 -8.63
N LEU A 76 -5.62 14.37 -8.55
CA LEU A 76 -4.81 15.38 -7.87
C LEU A 76 -5.01 16.76 -8.49
N THR A 77 -5.27 17.73 -7.62
CA THR A 77 -5.34 19.15 -7.97
C THR A 77 -4.37 19.95 -7.13
N PHE A 78 -3.98 21.14 -7.58
CA PHE A 78 -3.14 22.02 -6.79
C PHE A 78 -3.82 22.41 -5.47
N GLN A 79 -5.16 22.54 -5.46
CA GLN A 79 -5.91 22.81 -4.24
C GLN A 79 -5.71 21.73 -3.17
N LYS A 80 -5.74 20.44 -3.56
CA LYS A 80 -5.45 19.34 -2.62
C LYS A 80 -4.04 19.42 -2.03
N LEU A 81 -3.05 19.83 -2.82
CA LEU A 81 -1.67 20.05 -2.35
C LEU A 81 -1.59 21.22 -1.38
N GLU A 82 -2.24 22.34 -1.70
CA GLU A 82 -2.31 23.52 -0.85
C GLU A 82 -2.98 23.19 0.50
N ASP A 83 -4.12 22.53 0.47
CA ASP A 83 -4.83 22.09 1.68
C ASP A 83 -3.98 21.15 2.54
N ALA A 84 -3.28 20.19 1.91
CA ALA A 84 -2.35 19.31 2.60
C ALA A 84 -1.21 20.08 3.27
N CYS A 85 -0.57 21.03 2.56
CA CYS A 85 0.47 21.87 3.13
C CYS A 85 -0.04 22.71 4.33
N ILE A 86 -1.23 23.29 4.24
CA ILE A 86 -1.85 24.07 5.32
C ILE A 86 -2.07 23.17 6.54
N LEU A 87 -2.64 21.97 6.36
CA LEU A 87 -2.86 21.01 7.44
C LEU A 87 -1.55 20.56 8.09
N LEU A 88 -0.53 20.24 7.28
CA LEU A 88 0.78 19.83 7.77
C LEU A 88 1.46 20.93 8.58
N ASN A 89 1.34 22.19 8.16
CA ASN A 89 1.86 23.35 8.91
C ASN A 89 1.08 23.61 10.21
N ARG A 90 -0.19 23.22 10.28
CA ARG A 90 -1.00 23.21 11.52
C ARG A 90 -0.63 22.06 12.46
N GLY A 91 0.23 21.13 12.05
CA GLY A 91 0.75 20.04 12.89
C GLY A 91 -0.13 18.81 12.98
N VAL A 92 -1.06 18.59 12.03
CA VAL A 92 -1.88 17.36 12.00
C VAL A 92 -0.99 16.12 11.84
N THR A 93 -1.49 14.97 12.29
CA THR A 93 -0.83 13.69 12.01
C THR A 93 -0.88 13.40 10.52
N TRP A 94 0.26 13.01 9.94
CA TRP A 94 0.34 12.68 8.52
C TRP A 94 0.54 11.18 8.31
N LEU A 95 -0.43 10.55 7.68
CA LEU A 95 -0.42 9.14 7.30
C LEU A 95 -0.45 9.04 5.77
N ALA A 96 0.23 8.03 5.21
CA ALA A 96 0.21 7.76 3.78
C ALA A 96 0.08 6.26 3.50
N THR A 97 -0.63 5.90 2.43
CA THR A 97 -0.95 4.49 2.13
C THR A 97 0.26 3.66 1.73
N ASN A 98 1.20 4.22 0.96
CA ASN A 98 2.35 3.52 0.41
C ASN A 98 3.48 4.49 0.04
N PRO A 99 4.75 4.04 0.09
CA PRO A 99 5.92 4.86 -0.26
C PRO A 99 6.28 4.78 -1.74
N ASP A 100 5.50 4.10 -2.59
CA ASP A 100 5.84 3.86 -3.99
C ASP A 100 6.02 5.19 -4.73
N TRP A 101 7.13 5.30 -5.48
CA TRP A 101 7.46 6.49 -6.26
C TRP A 101 6.63 6.58 -7.53
N VAL A 102 6.39 5.43 -8.16
CA VAL A 102 5.75 5.35 -9.47
C VAL A 102 4.68 4.26 -9.51
N CYS A 103 3.63 4.51 -10.28
CA CYS A 103 2.64 3.53 -10.68
C CYS A 103 2.86 3.19 -12.16
N PRO A 104 3.20 1.94 -12.52
CA PRO A 104 3.40 1.53 -13.91
C PRO A 104 2.08 1.55 -14.69
N THR A 105 2.17 2.00 -15.95
CA THR A 105 1.05 2.02 -16.90
C THR A 105 1.51 1.45 -18.24
N TRP A 106 0.60 1.22 -19.17
CA TRP A 106 0.94 0.73 -20.50
C TRP A 106 1.76 1.74 -21.35
N TYR A 107 1.74 3.04 -20.98
CA TYR A 107 2.48 4.11 -21.66
C TYR A 107 3.69 4.61 -20.87
N GLY A 108 4.06 3.97 -19.79
CA GLY A 108 5.17 4.37 -18.91
C GLY A 108 4.73 4.48 -17.45
N SER A 109 5.47 5.21 -16.63
CA SER A 109 5.17 5.38 -15.21
C SER A 109 4.54 6.74 -14.94
N VAL A 110 3.65 6.79 -13.94
CA VAL A 110 3.09 8.04 -13.39
C VAL A 110 3.47 8.15 -11.91
N PRO A 111 3.49 9.37 -11.34
CA PRO A 111 3.75 9.55 -9.91
C PRO A 111 2.77 8.76 -9.04
N ASP A 112 3.27 8.05 -8.03
CA ASP A 112 2.46 7.39 -7.01
C ASP A 112 2.45 8.20 -5.70
N CYS A 113 1.88 7.65 -4.64
CA CYS A 113 1.70 8.29 -3.34
C CYS A 113 3.03 8.80 -2.75
N GLY A 114 4.11 8.01 -2.84
CA GLY A 114 5.44 8.42 -2.36
C GLY A 114 5.97 9.68 -3.03
N SER A 115 5.78 9.83 -4.35
CA SER A 115 6.17 11.05 -5.08
C SER A 115 5.41 12.28 -4.61
N VAL A 116 4.11 12.16 -4.35
CA VAL A 116 3.30 13.26 -3.82
C VAL A 116 3.72 13.58 -2.38
N CYS A 117 3.99 12.57 -1.57
CA CYS A 117 4.49 12.76 -0.21
C CYS A 117 5.85 13.48 -0.21
N GLU A 118 6.77 13.13 -1.10
CA GLU A 118 8.06 13.83 -1.21
C GLU A 118 7.88 15.31 -1.59
N MET A 119 6.95 15.61 -2.51
CA MET A 119 6.62 16.99 -2.87
C MET A 119 6.13 17.80 -1.65
N LEU A 120 5.21 17.21 -0.87
CA LEU A 120 4.69 17.83 0.37
C LEU A 120 5.76 17.93 1.45
N HIS A 121 6.65 16.93 1.58
CA HIS A 121 7.80 16.97 2.48
C HIS A 121 8.72 18.15 2.15
N ARG A 122 9.09 18.33 0.89
CA ARG A 122 9.94 19.47 0.45
C ARG A 122 9.30 20.82 0.74
N ALA A 123 7.98 20.92 0.65
CA ALA A 123 7.26 22.16 0.92
C ALA A 123 7.10 22.47 2.42
N THR A 124 7.00 21.45 3.29
CA THR A 124 6.58 21.63 4.70
C THR A 124 7.62 21.16 5.72
N GLY A 125 8.63 20.39 5.30
CA GLY A 125 9.60 19.74 6.20
C GLY A 125 9.00 18.59 7.04
N ARG A 126 7.74 18.20 6.77
CA ARG A 126 7.05 17.12 7.49
C ARG A 126 7.22 15.79 6.76
N GLU A 127 7.17 14.68 7.50
CA GLU A 127 7.28 13.33 6.95
C GLU A 127 6.02 12.52 7.29
N PRO A 128 5.52 11.68 6.35
CA PRO A 128 4.39 10.80 6.62
C PRO A 128 4.81 9.54 7.37
N GLU A 129 3.89 8.99 8.13
CA GLU A 129 3.95 7.59 8.53
C GLU A 129 3.28 6.76 7.44
N PHE A 130 4.07 5.92 6.73
CA PHE A 130 3.52 5.00 5.74
C PHE A 130 2.83 3.81 6.42
N ILE A 131 1.62 3.47 5.95
CA ILE A 131 0.75 2.43 6.54
C ILE A 131 1.03 1.06 5.89
N GLY A 132 1.12 1.05 4.56
CA GLY A 132 1.27 -0.15 3.75
C GLY A 132 2.68 -0.75 3.77
N LYS A 133 2.95 -1.63 2.81
CA LYS A 133 4.29 -2.20 2.59
C LYS A 133 5.36 -1.08 2.54
N PRO A 134 6.53 -1.26 3.14
CA PRO A 134 7.11 -2.49 3.69
C PRO A 134 6.70 -2.82 5.14
N ARG A 135 5.74 -2.12 5.73
CA ARG A 135 5.27 -2.44 7.08
C ARG A 135 4.52 -3.77 7.13
N PRO A 136 4.64 -4.56 8.21
CA PRO A 136 4.03 -5.89 8.29
C PRO A 136 2.51 -5.87 8.49
N ALA A 137 1.88 -4.69 8.55
CA ALA A 137 0.46 -4.54 8.83
C ALA A 137 -0.43 -5.30 7.84
N MET A 138 -0.09 -5.27 6.54
CA MET A 138 -0.84 -5.99 5.51
C MET A 138 -0.80 -7.51 5.72
N VAL A 139 0.38 -8.06 6.03
CA VAL A 139 0.55 -9.49 6.32
C VAL A 139 -0.23 -9.88 7.58
N ARG A 140 -0.11 -9.10 8.66
CA ARG A 140 -0.88 -9.36 9.88
C ARG A 140 -2.39 -9.39 9.65
N LEU A 141 -2.91 -8.43 8.90
CA LEU A 141 -4.33 -8.39 8.54
C LEU A 141 -4.75 -9.60 7.69
N ALA A 142 -3.89 -10.05 6.77
CA ALA A 142 -4.14 -11.26 5.98
C ALA A 142 -4.22 -12.50 6.89
N LEU A 143 -3.26 -12.68 7.79
CA LEU A 143 -3.23 -13.79 8.75
C LEU A 143 -4.43 -13.75 9.72
N GLU A 144 -4.77 -12.57 10.27
CA GLU A 144 -5.95 -12.39 11.11
C GLU A 144 -7.24 -12.74 10.36
N ARG A 145 -7.35 -12.39 9.08
CA ARG A 145 -8.53 -12.63 8.25
C ARG A 145 -8.69 -14.11 7.85
N THR A 146 -7.59 -14.76 7.53
CA THR A 146 -7.57 -16.14 7.05
C THR A 146 -7.46 -17.18 8.18
N GLY A 147 -6.95 -16.79 9.34
CA GLY A 147 -6.70 -17.69 10.47
C GLY A 147 -5.49 -18.60 10.30
N TYR A 148 -4.69 -18.43 9.23
CA TYR A 148 -3.47 -19.20 9.03
C TYR A 148 -2.32 -18.69 9.91
N PRO A 149 -1.45 -19.59 10.39
CA PRO A 149 -0.25 -19.18 11.11
C PRO A 149 0.81 -18.62 10.13
N PRO A 150 1.77 -17.81 10.61
CA PRO A 150 2.81 -17.20 9.77
C PRO A 150 3.58 -18.18 8.88
N GLU A 151 3.87 -19.39 9.41
CA GLU A 151 4.62 -20.45 8.73
C GLU A 151 3.88 -21.03 7.51
N ALA A 152 2.56 -20.81 7.42
CA ALA A 152 1.74 -21.23 6.29
C ALA A 152 1.51 -20.11 5.27
N ALA A 153 2.19 -18.98 5.43
CA ALA A 153 2.03 -17.81 4.57
C ALA A 153 3.31 -17.50 3.79
N VAL A 154 3.13 -17.15 2.52
CA VAL A 154 4.19 -16.63 1.66
C VAL A 154 3.71 -15.36 0.98
N LEU A 155 4.59 -14.35 0.89
CA LEU A 155 4.31 -13.14 0.13
C LEU A 155 5.09 -13.19 -1.19
N LEU A 156 4.38 -13.15 -2.31
CA LEU A 156 4.96 -13.07 -3.63
C LEU A 156 4.86 -11.62 -4.14
N GLY A 157 5.97 -11.09 -4.64
CA GLY A 157 6.03 -9.73 -5.16
C GLY A 157 7.22 -9.48 -6.07
N ASP A 158 7.17 -8.35 -6.76
CA ASP A 158 8.17 -7.91 -7.72
C ASP A 158 8.99 -6.68 -7.26
N ARG A 159 8.67 -6.12 -6.10
CA ARG A 159 9.41 -5.00 -5.51
C ARG A 159 10.13 -5.40 -4.24
N LEU A 160 11.45 -5.29 -4.28
CA LEU A 160 12.28 -5.70 -3.14
C LEU A 160 12.02 -4.83 -1.91
N TYR A 161 12.03 -3.51 -2.08
CA TYR A 161 11.94 -2.53 -0.98
C TYR A 161 10.54 -2.40 -0.36
N THR A 162 9.50 -2.93 -1.00
CA THR A 162 8.13 -2.96 -0.45
C THR A 162 7.63 -4.36 -0.19
N ASP A 163 7.49 -5.20 -1.22
CA ASP A 163 6.89 -6.54 -1.08
C ASP A 163 7.76 -7.46 -0.22
N ILE A 164 9.01 -7.64 -0.66
CA ILE A 164 9.93 -8.57 0.03
C ILE A 164 10.28 -8.04 1.42
N ALA A 165 10.53 -6.73 1.53
CA ALA A 165 10.74 -6.10 2.83
C ALA A 165 9.54 -6.29 3.77
N CYS A 166 8.31 -6.27 3.25
CA CYS A 166 7.10 -6.52 4.04
C CYS A 166 7.06 -7.95 4.60
N ALA A 167 7.41 -8.95 3.79
CA ALA A 167 7.50 -10.34 4.23
C ALA A 167 8.57 -10.53 5.32
N VAL A 168 9.78 -10.00 5.06
CA VAL A 168 10.90 -10.02 6.03
C VAL A 168 10.50 -9.37 7.36
N ASN A 169 9.88 -8.19 7.30
CA ASN A 169 9.42 -7.46 8.49
C ASN A 169 8.27 -8.18 9.22
N ALA A 170 7.51 -9.00 8.51
CA ALA A 170 6.44 -9.82 9.09
C ALA A 170 6.92 -11.18 9.61
N GLY A 171 8.12 -11.59 9.27
CA GLY A 171 8.68 -12.89 9.63
C GLY A 171 8.05 -14.07 8.88
N ILE A 172 7.64 -13.86 7.63
CA ILE A 172 7.09 -14.89 6.75
C ILE A 172 8.00 -15.09 5.53
N ASP A 173 7.82 -16.22 4.85
CA ASP A 173 8.51 -16.50 3.60
C ASP A 173 8.13 -15.55 2.48
N SER A 174 9.05 -15.37 1.54
CA SER A 174 8.86 -14.49 0.40
C SER A 174 9.37 -15.08 -0.91
N VAL A 175 8.63 -14.78 -1.98
CA VAL A 175 9.00 -15.11 -3.36
C VAL A 175 9.19 -13.81 -4.13
N PHE A 176 10.40 -13.57 -4.60
CA PHE A 176 10.72 -12.42 -5.46
C PHE A 176 10.69 -12.85 -6.92
N VAL A 177 9.83 -12.22 -7.72
CA VAL A 177 9.72 -12.47 -9.17
C VAL A 177 10.35 -11.32 -9.94
N LEU A 178 11.19 -11.67 -10.92
CA LEU A 178 11.98 -10.72 -11.71
C LEU A 178 11.26 -10.20 -12.96
N SER A 179 10.01 -10.63 -13.17
CA SER A 179 9.18 -10.18 -14.30
C SER A 179 8.53 -8.82 -14.12
N GLY A 180 8.76 -8.17 -12.99
CA GLY A 180 8.22 -6.84 -12.66
C GLY A 180 9.29 -5.76 -12.58
N GLU A 181 9.24 -4.95 -11.49
CA GLU A 181 10.08 -3.76 -11.33
C GLU A 181 11.50 -4.07 -10.84
N GLY A 182 11.66 -5.04 -9.93
CA GLY A 182 12.94 -5.30 -9.27
C GLY A 182 13.86 -6.23 -10.04
N THR A 183 15.15 -6.15 -9.73
CA THR A 183 16.24 -6.92 -10.35
C THR A 183 17.05 -7.71 -9.31
N ARG A 184 17.89 -8.64 -9.76
CA ARG A 184 18.81 -9.37 -8.87
C ARG A 184 19.84 -8.44 -8.21
N ASP A 185 20.25 -7.38 -8.89
CA ASP A 185 21.23 -6.41 -8.36
C ASP A 185 20.66 -5.63 -7.17
N ASP A 186 19.35 -5.46 -7.12
CA ASP A 186 18.68 -4.81 -5.98
C ASP A 186 18.86 -5.60 -4.69
N ILE A 187 18.92 -6.93 -4.75
CA ILE A 187 19.15 -7.80 -3.57
C ILE A 187 20.49 -7.48 -2.91
N GLU A 188 21.54 -7.31 -3.72
CA GLU A 188 22.88 -7.00 -3.20
C GLU A 188 22.96 -5.55 -2.71
N ARG A 189 22.36 -4.61 -3.45
CA ARG A 189 22.37 -3.20 -3.11
C ARG A 189 21.62 -2.90 -1.81
N ASP A 190 20.42 -3.46 -1.64
CA ASP A 190 19.53 -3.12 -0.55
C ASP A 190 19.67 -4.05 0.67
N GLY A 191 20.36 -5.18 0.50
CA GLY A 191 20.61 -6.16 1.55
C GLY A 191 19.36 -6.91 2.04
N ILE A 192 18.24 -6.80 1.32
CA ILE A 192 16.99 -7.49 1.61
C ILE A 192 17.03 -8.87 0.96
N ARG A 193 16.84 -9.92 1.74
CA ARG A 193 16.99 -11.31 1.29
C ARG A 193 15.63 -11.98 1.15
N PRO A 194 15.14 -12.24 -0.09
CA PRO A 194 13.96 -13.07 -0.32
C PRO A 194 14.27 -14.55 0.04
N THR A 195 13.24 -15.31 0.40
CA THR A 195 13.37 -16.76 0.63
C THR A 195 13.67 -17.47 -0.70
N TRP A 196 12.94 -17.09 -1.76
CA TRP A 196 13.16 -17.62 -3.12
C TRP A 196 13.13 -16.51 -4.16
N VAL A 197 13.85 -16.74 -5.28
CA VAL A 197 13.90 -15.82 -6.42
C VAL A 197 13.61 -16.63 -7.69
N TYR A 198 12.61 -16.17 -8.45
CA TYR A 198 12.22 -16.77 -9.73
C TYR A 198 12.12 -15.72 -10.83
N ASP A 199 12.28 -16.14 -12.07
CA ASP A 199 12.20 -15.21 -13.20
C ASP A 199 10.78 -14.68 -13.40
N ASP A 200 9.77 -15.53 -13.21
CA ASP A 200 8.35 -15.17 -13.34
C ASP A 200 7.43 -16.11 -12.53
N ILE A 201 6.13 -15.84 -12.58
CA ILE A 201 5.11 -16.65 -11.88
C ILE A 201 5.02 -18.08 -12.46
N ASN A 202 5.34 -18.30 -13.75
CA ASN A 202 5.33 -19.64 -14.32
C ASN A 202 6.49 -20.48 -13.76
N ALA A 203 7.63 -19.86 -13.49
CA ALA A 203 8.74 -20.54 -12.83
C ALA A 203 8.40 -20.94 -11.40
N VAL A 204 7.65 -20.08 -10.66
CA VAL A 204 7.11 -20.41 -9.33
C VAL A 204 6.16 -21.61 -9.42
N PHE A 205 5.25 -21.59 -10.39
CA PHE A 205 4.27 -22.67 -10.57
C PHE A 205 4.95 -24.02 -10.87
N ARG A 206 5.93 -24.05 -11.78
CA ARG A 206 6.71 -25.27 -12.07
C ARG A 206 7.43 -25.81 -10.85
N ALA A 207 8.08 -24.94 -10.07
CA ALA A 207 8.77 -25.34 -8.85
C ALA A 207 7.80 -25.91 -7.80
N TRP A 208 6.56 -25.38 -7.75
CA TRP A 208 5.51 -25.89 -6.88
C TRP A 208 5.05 -27.29 -7.28
N GLU A 209 4.84 -27.55 -8.60
CA GLU A 209 4.42 -28.88 -9.10
C GLU A 209 5.51 -29.95 -8.92
N GLU A 210 6.79 -29.57 -8.91
CA GLU A 210 7.92 -30.48 -8.71
C GLU A 210 8.19 -30.80 -7.22
N THR A 211 7.51 -30.12 -6.32
CA THR A 211 7.68 -30.33 -4.87
C THR A 211 6.76 -31.49 -4.45
N PRO A 212 7.29 -32.61 -3.96
CA PRO A 212 6.54 -33.82 -3.62
C PRO A 212 5.53 -33.63 -2.49
#